data_cf4e1ccf3e582d2c6683b72ee54243ac
#
_entry.id   cf4e1ccf3e582d2c6683b72ee54243ac
#
_cell.length_a   1.000
_cell.length_b   1.000
_cell.length_c   1.000
_cell.angle_alpha   90.00
_cell.angle_beta   90.00
_cell.angle_gamma   90.00
#
_symmetry.space_group_name_H-M   'P 1'
#
loop_
_entity.id
_entity.type
_entity.pdbx_description
1 polymer ?
#
loop_
_entity_poly.entity_id
_entity_poly.type
_entity_poly.pdbx_seq_one_letter_code
_entity_poly.pdbx_strand_id
1 'polypeptide(L)'
;MDPERSYVYVSNINGDPDEKNGQGYLSRLTTDGRLTEQQWVTGLNAPKGMAIHDGYLYVADIDRLVKIELNTGRWVRDFTAPEALLLNDVVANGNGTLYVSDMVGNALYRLQGGEFVAWIRDDRLMHPNGLTIHDGALIVAAWGTPINADFSTAQPGSLLRIDLTTYTITEIDGGESLGNLDGLVRVDSGYVVSDWMSGTLMRIGDEGRRTVLAHWTMGLADIGGAGSTLVVPFTMDGEIRAVSVAP
;
A
#
# COMPACT_ATOMS: atom_id res chain seq x y z
N MET A 1 5.13 -7.30 -6.42
CA MET A 1 5.98 -8.17 -7.28
C MET A 1 5.63 -9.62 -7.01
N ASP A 2 5.58 -10.47 -8.04
CA ASP A 2 5.31 -11.91 -7.94
C ASP A 2 6.57 -12.68 -8.40
N PRO A 3 7.40 -13.12 -7.47
CA PRO A 3 8.63 -13.83 -7.82
C PRO A 3 8.37 -15.22 -8.41
N GLU A 4 7.26 -15.87 -8.06
CA GLU A 4 6.93 -17.21 -8.58
C GLU A 4 6.60 -17.18 -10.07
N ARG A 5 5.96 -16.10 -10.54
CA ARG A 5 5.56 -15.92 -11.94
C ARG A 5 6.47 -14.96 -12.71
N SER A 6 7.44 -14.34 -12.04
CA SER A 6 8.34 -13.35 -12.62
C SER A 6 7.59 -12.14 -13.20
N TYR A 7 6.53 -11.68 -12.51
CA TYR A 7 5.76 -10.51 -12.89
C TYR A 7 5.74 -9.42 -11.82
N VAL A 8 5.62 -8.18 -12.29
CA VAL A 8 5.23 -7.00 -11.52
C VAL A 8 3.83 -6.61 -11.97
N TYR A 9 2.90 -6.51 -11.04
CA TYR A 9 1.56 -5.98 -11.27
C TYR A 9 1.54 -4.52 -10.87
N VAL A 10 0.87 -3.70 -11.68
CA VAL A 10 0.79 -2.26 -11.50
C VAL A 10 -0.66 -1.84 -11.59
N SER A 11 -1.15 -1.17 -10.56
CA SER A 11 -2.45 -0.52 -10.58
C SER A 11 -2.36 0.83 -11.28
N ASN A 12 -3.35 1.12 -12.12
CA ASN A 12 -3.43 2.36 -12.88
C ASN A 12 -4.78 3.02 -12.60
N ILE A 13 -4.73 4.13 -11.88
CA ILE A 13 -5.87 5.02 -11.71
C ILE A 13 -6.03 5.80 -13.02
N ASN A 14 -7.22 5.77 -13.60
CA ASN A 14 -7.53 6.50 -14.83
C ASN A 14 -8.73 7.43 -14.55
N GLY A 15 -8.45 8.57 -13.96
CA GLY A 15 -9.40 9.55 -13.42
C GLY A 15 -8.96 10.04 -12.04
N ASP A 16 -9.87 10.56 -11.26
CA ASP A 16 -9.60 10.99 -9.89
C ASP A 16 -9.46 9.80 -8.93
N PRO A 17 -8.70 9.92 -7.83
CA PRO A 17 -8.37 8.80 -6.94
C PRO A 17 -9.57 8.21 -6.19
N ASP A 18 -10.71 8.90 -6.14
CA ASP A 18 -11.97 8.49 -5.52
C ASP A 18 -13.14 8.35 -6.51
N GLU A 19 -12.88 8.51 -7.82
CA GLU A 19 -13.90 8.44 -8.86
C GLU A 19 -14.26 6.99 -9.23
N LYS A 20 -15.53 6.66 -9.14
CA LYS A 20 -16.06 5.34 -9.54
C LYS A 20 -16.48 5.34 -11.01
N ASN A 21 -15.49 5.45 -11.91
CA ASN A 21 -15.71 5.58 -13.35
C ASN A 21 -15.55 4.27 -14.16
N GLY A 22 -15.04 3.19 -13.53
CA GLY A 22 -14.80 1.91 -14.18
C GLY A 22 -13.67 1.91 -15.22
N GLN A 23 -12.82 2.94 -15.24
CA GLN A 23 -11.74 3.09 -16.21
C GLN A 23 -10.37 2.64 -15.68
N GLY A 24 -10.25 2.39 -14.37
CA GLY A 24 -9.05 1.86 -13.76
C GLY A 24 -8.71 0.46 -14.27
N TYR A 25 -7.43 0.13 -14.29
CA TYR A 25 -6.95 -1.14 -14.81
C TYR A 25 -5.65 -1.59 -14.12
N LEU A 26 -5.30 -2.86 -14.31
CA LEU A 26 -4.01 -3.41 -13.91
C LEU A 26 -3.16 -3.68 -15.14
N SER A 27 -1.89 -3.30 -15.06
CA SER A 27 -0.85 -3.67 -16.02
C SER A 27 0.02 -4.79 -15.48
N ARG A 28 0.65 -5.53 -16.39
CA ARG A 28 1.58 -6.61 -16.07
C ARG A 28 2.91 -6.40 -16.80
N LEU A 29 3.99 -6.38 -16.02
CA LEU A 29 5.36 -6.26 -16.51
C LEU A 29 6.14 -7.51 -16.11
N THR A 30 7.19 -7.81 -16.84
CA THR A 30 8.22 -8.75 -16.38
C THR A 30 9.09 -8.09 -15.29
N THR A 31 9.81 -8.87 -14.50
CA THR A 31 10.68 -8.37 -13.42
C THR A 31 11.85 -7.52 -13.91
N ASP A 32 12.19 -7.60 -15.21
CA ASP A 32 13.15 -6.72 -15.89
C ASP A 32 12.51 -5.42 -16.45
N GLY A 33 11.24 -5.17 -16.14
CA GLY A 33 10.52 -3.93 -16.47
C GLY A 33 9.86 -3.87 -17.84
N ARG A 34 9.86 -4.96 -18.63
CA ARG A 34 9.19 -4.97 -19.94
C ARG A 34 7.69 -5.12 -19.78
N LEU A 35 6.92 -4.18 -20.29
CA LEU A 35 5.46 -4.23 -20.31
C LEU A 35 4.99 -5.42 -21.18
N THR A 36 4.26 -6.35 -20.57
CA THR A 36 3.68 -7.52 -21.27
C THR A 36 2.22 -7.31 -21.62
N GLU A 37 1.45 -6.71 -20.72
CA GLU A 37 0.04 -6.41 -20.92
C GLU A 37 -0.30 -5.10 -20.21
N GLN A 38 -0.69 -4.08 -20.98
CA GLN A 38 -1.03 -2.76 -20.43
C GLN A 38 -2.36 -2.77 -19.67
N GLN A 39 -3.33 -3.52 -20.13
CA GLN A 39 -4.67 -3.64 -19.55
C GLN A 39 -4.98 -5.12 -19.31
N TRP A 40 -4.20 -5.76 -18.44
CA TRP A 40 -4.38 -7.17 -18.10
C TRP A 40 -5.72 -7.44 -17.40
N VAL A 41 -6.16 -6.53 -16.52
CA VAL A 41 -7.48 -6.52 -15.89
C VAL A 41 -8.05 -5.12 -16.01
N THR A 42 -9.32 -5.00 -16.41
CA THR A 42 -10.02 -3.72 -16.62
C THR A 42 -11.31 -3.65 -15.84
N GLY A 43 -11.94 -2.48 -15.78
CA GLY A 43 -13.24 -2.28 -15.11
C GLY A 43 -13.13 -1.98 -13.62
N LEU A 44 -11.92 -1.74 -13.13
CA LEU A 44 -11.68 -1.17 -11.81
C LEU A 44 -12.02 0.32 -11.80
N ASN A 45 -12.25 0.89 -10.63
CA ASN A 45 -12.51 2.33 -10.50
C ASN A 45 -11.19 3.10 -10.38
N ALA A 46 -10.61 3.08 -9.19
CA ALA A 46 -9.31 3.70 -8.91
C ALA A 46 -8.44 2.72 -8.09
N PRO A 47 -7.93 1.64 -8.74
CA PRO A 47 -7.18 0.59 -8.05
C PRO A 47 -5.88 1.15 -7.46
N LYS A 48 -5.57 0.72 -6.24
CA LYS A 48 -4.40 1.17 -5.48
C LYS A 48 -3.53 -0.01 -5.06
N GLY A 49 -3.26 -0.17 -3.77
CA GLY A 49 -2.42 -1.21 -3.22
C GLY A 49 -2.95 -2.63 -3.46
N MET A 50 -2.04 -3.59 -3.47
CA MET A 50 -2.33 -4.96 -3.86
C MET A 50 -1.54 -5.97 -3.05
N ALA A 51 -2.18 -7.09 -2.71
CA ALA A 51 -1.52 -8.25 -2.10
C ALA A 51 -1.76 -9.53 -2.90
N ILE A 52 -0.73 -10.37 -2.96
CA ILE A 52 -0.83 -11.72 -3.52
C ILE A 52 -1.03 -12.72 -2.38
N HIS A 53 -2.04 -13.57 -2.50
CA HIS A 53 -2.23 -14.69 -1.58
C HIS A 53 -2.94 -15.86 -2.27
N ASP A 54 -2.40 -17.07 -2.10
CA ASP A 54 -2.96 -18.34 -2.57
C ASP A 54 -3.43 -18.32 -4.03
N GLY A 55 -2.56 -17.82 -4.94
CA GLY A 55 -2.84 -17.77 -6.38
C GLY A 55 -3.80 -16.66 -6.81
N TYR A 56 -4.14 -15.74 -5.92
CA TYR A 56 -5.00 -14.59 -6.20
C TYR A 56 -4.29 -13.28 -5.91
N LEU A 57 -4.66 -12.26 -6.66
CA LEU A 57 -4.35 -10.86 -6.41
C LEU A 57 -5.57 -10.20 -5.78
N TYR A 58 -5.35 -9.52 -4.68
CA TYR A 58 -6.37 -8.71 -4.00
C TYR A 58 -6.01 -7.24 -4.19
N VAL A 59 -6.97 -6.45 -4.65
CA VAL A 59 -6.77 -5.06 -5.06
C VAL A 59 -7.73 -4.16 -4.30
N ALA A 60 -7.22 -3.14 -3.63
CA ALA A 60 -8.05 -2.09 -3.05
C ALA A 60 -8.59 -1.18 -4.17
N ASP A 61 -9.91 -0.98 -4.21
CA ASP A 61 -10.60 -0.22 -5.25
C ASP A 61 -11.73 0.63 -4.64
N ILE A 62 -11.35 1.74 -4.03
CA ILE A 62 -12.18 2.75 -3.34
C ILE A 62 -12.94 2.18 -2.13
N ASP A 63 -14.05 1.47 -2.34
CA ASP A 63 -14.92 0.93 -1.31
C ASP A 63 -15.15 -0.59 -1.44
N ARG A 64 -14.26 -1.24 -2.19
CA ARG A 64 -14.26 -2.70 -2.37
C ARG A 64 -12.85 -3.26 -2.45
N LEU A 65 -12.71 -4.51 -2.02
CA LEU A 65 -11.52 -5.31 -2.24
C LEU A 65 -11.83 -6.32 -3.35
N VAL A 66 -11.13 -6.22 -4.47
CA VAL A 66 -11.36 -7.06 -5.66
C VAL A 66 -10.42 -8.26 -5.62
N LYS A 67 -10.96 -9.48 -5.81
CA LYS A 67 -10.20 -10.72 -5.91
C LYS A 67 -10.07 -11.16 -7.36
N ILE A 68 -8.82 -11.33 -7.84
CA ILE A 68 -8.47 -11.66 -9.22
C ILE A 68 -7.61 -12.93 -9.24
N GLU A 69 -7.91 -13.87 -10.12
CA GLU A 69 -7.11 -15.08 -10.31
C GLU A 69 -5.84 -14.75 -11.11
N LEU A 70 -4.66 -14.99 -10.53
CA LEU A 70 -3.38 -14.57 -11.11
C LEU A 70 -3.05 -15.22 -12.46
N ASN A 71 -3.48 -16.48 -12.68
CA ASN A 71 -3.14 -17.19 -13.90
C ASN A 71 -3.92 -16.68 -15.14
N THR A 72 -5.12 -16.18 -14.92
CA THR A 72 -6.04 -15.83 -16.02
C THR A 72 -6.43 -14.36 -16.09
N GLY A 73 -6.19 -13.59 -14.99
CA GLY A 73 -6.73 -12.24 -14.85
C GLY A 73 -8.25 -12.20 -14.60
N ARG A 74 -8.86 -13.36 -14.36
CA ARG A 74 -10.30 -13.44 -14.15
C ARG A 74 -10.72 -12.80 -12.83
N TRP A 75 -11.64 -11.86 -12.91
CA TRP A 75 -12.32 -11.30 -11.74
C TRP A 75 -13.18 -12.37 -11.06
N VAL A 76 -12.87 -12.68 -9.80
CA VAL A 76 -13.50 -13.78 -9.06
C VAL A 76 -14.62 -13.26 -8.18
N ARG A 77 -14.36 -12.20 -7.41
CA ARG A 77 -15.30 -11.69 -6.42
C ARG A 77 -14.89 -10.30 -5.95
N ASP A 78 -15.91 -9.51 -5.54
CA ASP A 78 -15.77 -8.29 -4.77
C ASP A 78 -16.15 -8.54 -3.31
N PHE A 79 -15.42 -7.90 -2.43
CA PHE A 79 -15.78 -7.75 -1.03
C PHE A 79 -16.05 -6.27 -0.80
N THR A 80 -17.32 -5.91 -0.62
CA THR A 80 -17.73 -4.51 -0.48
C THR A 80 -17.55 -4.00 0.94
N ALA A 81 -17.14 -2.75 1.08
CA ALA A 81 -17.02 -2.01 2.33
C ALA A 81 -17.74 -0.65 2.17
N PRO A 82 -19.08 -0.62 2.21
CA PRO A 82 -19.85 0.58 1.86
C PRO A 82 -19.61 1.78 2.79
N GLU A 83 -19.01 1.55 3.97
CA GLU A 83 -18.60 2.60 4.91
C GLU A 83 -17.16 3.07 4.71
N ALA A 84 -16.38 2.41 3.83
CA ALA A 84 -15.04 2.85 3.48
C ALA A 84 -15.11 4.10 2.59
N LEU A 85 -14.20 5.03 2.82
CA LEU A 85 -14.11 6.26 2.03
C LEU A 85 -13.03 6.15 0.94
N LEU A 86 -11.87 5.56 1.26
CA LEU A 86 -10.79 5.37 0.31
C LEU A 86 -9.88 4.20 0.75
N LEU A 87 -10.28 2.97 0.42
CA LEU A 87 -9.41 1.82 0.59
C LEU A 87 -8.13 2.05 -0.24
N ASN A 88 -6.98 1.87 0.42
CA ASN A 88 -5.70 2.22 -0.19
C ASN A 88 -4.77 1.01 -0.31
N ASP A 89 -4.15 0.52 0.75
CA ASP A 89 -3.20 -0.58 0.66
C ASP A 89 -3.75 -1.89 1.22
N VAL A 90 -3.14 -3.00 0.78
CA VAL A 90 -3.54 -4.37 1.14
C VAL A 90 -2.31 -5.18 1.50
N VAL A 91 -2.37 -5.88 2.63
CA VAL A 91 -1.37 -6.87 3.00
C VAL A 91 -2.02 -8.19 3.44
N ALA A 92 -1.44 -9.31 3.04
CA ALA A 92 -1.88 -10.64 3.46
C ALA A 92 -0.91 -11.21 4.50
N ASN A 93 -1.45 -11.80 5.58
CA ASN A 93 -0.61 -12.58 6.49
C ASN A 93 -0.52 -14.05 6.04
N GLY A 94 0.39 -14.81 6.69
CA GLY A 94 0.65 -16.21 6.32
C GLY A 94 -0.52 -17.17 6.49
N ASN A 95 -1.60 -16.78 7.21
CA ASN A 95 -2.79 -17.62 7.43
C ASN A 95 -3.98 -17.23 6.53
N GLY A 96 -3.78 -16.29 5.59
CA GLY A 96 -4.81 -15.87 4.64
C GLY A 96 -5.74 -14.76 5.13
N THR A 97 -5.46 -14.15 6.26
CA THR A 97 -6.13 -12.91 6.64
C THR A 97 -5.52 -11.74 5.87
N LEU A 98 -6.36 -10.91 5.26
CA LEU A 98 -5.92 -9.67 4.63
C LEU A 98 -6.31 -8.48 5.49
N TYR A 99 -5.41 -7.51 5.55
CA TYR A 99 -5.65 -6.20 6.17
C TYR A 99 -5.61 -5.14 5.08
N VAL A 100 -6.53 -4.18 5.17
CA VAL A 100 -6.70 -3.12 4.17
C VAL A 100 -6.82 -1.80 4.89
N SER A 101 -6.05 -0.80 4.45
CA SER A 101 -6.17 0.55 4.97
C SER A 101 -7.32 1.30 4.28
N ASP A 102 -8.08 2.08 5.05
CA ASP A 102 -9.01 3.11 4.57
C ASP A 102 -8.44 4.45 4.97
N MET A 103 -7.68 5.05 4.07
CA MET A 103 -6.90 6.24 4.35
C MET A 103 -7.80 7.42 4.76
N VAL A 104 -8.79 7.76 3.95
CA VAL A 104 -9.69 8.90 4.24
C VAL A 104 -10.65 8.57 5.39
N GLY A 105 -11.11 7.33 5.47
CA GLY A 105 -12.00 6.86 6.54
C GLY A 105 -11.31 6.66 7.90
N ASN A 106 -9.98 6.84 7.97
CA ASN A 106 -9.17 6.63 9.17
C ASN A 106 -9.44 5.29 9.86
N ALA A 107 -9.42 4.21 9.09
CA ALA A 107 -9.77 2.88 9.54
C ALA A 107 -8.88 1.79 8.93
N LEU A 108 -8.85 0.65 9.58
CA LEU A 108 -8.31 -0.59 9.03
C LEU A 108 -9.44 -1.58 8.87
N TYR A 109 -9.51 -2.22 7.71
CA TYR A 109 -10.43 -3.30 7.40
C TYR A 109 -9.70 -4.65 7.44
N ARG A 110 -10.47 -5.72 7.65
CA ARG A 110 -9.95 -7.08 7.68
C ARG A 110 -10.87 -8.01 6.88
N LEU A 111 -10.26 -8.78 5.97
CA LEU A 111 -10.91 -9.92 5.33
C LEU A 111 -10.41 -11.21 5.98
N GLN A 112 -11.30 -11.94 6.64
CA GLN A 112 -11.02 -13.21 7.28
C GLN A 112 -12.23 -14.15 7.15
N GLY A 113 -12.02 -15.39 6.73
CA GLY A 113 -13.11 -16.36 6.57
C GLY A 113 -14.19 -15.95 5.57
N GLY A 114 -13.89 -15.03 4.67
CA GLY A 114 -14.83 -14.50 3.67
C GLY A 114 -15.65 -13.29 4.14
N GLU A 115 -15.49 -12.85 5.37
CA GLU A 115 -16.07 -11.61 5.92
C GLU A 115 -15.08 -10.46 5.79
N PHE A 116 -15.52 -9.35 5.20
CA PHE A 116 -14.75 -8.11 5.03
C PHE A 116 -15.40 -6.99 5.83
N VAL A 117 -14.79 -6.59 6.92
CA VAL A 117 -15.36 -5.67 7.91
C VAL A 117 -14.34 -4.66 8.41
N ALA A 118 -14.81 -3.49 8.86
CA ALA A 118 -13.98 -2.57 9.61
C ALA A 118 -13.48 -3.26 10.90
N TRP A 119 -12.17 -3.27 11.08
CA TRP A 119 -11.51 -3.98 12.18
C TRP A 119 -11.03 -3.03 13.27
N ILE A 120 -10.41 -1.91 12.90
CA ILE A 120 -9.96 -0.86 13.84
C ILE A 120 -10.41 0.50 13.29
N ARG A 121 -11.01 1.31 14.15
CA ARG A 121 -11.24 2.75 13.96
C ARG A 121 -10.69 3.45 15.18
N ASP A 122 -9.62 4.21 15.02
CA ASP A 122 -8.92 4.87 16.13
C ASP A 122 -8.15 6.08 15.60
N ASP A 123 -8.25 7.21 16.26
CA ASP A 123 -7.58 8.46 15.84
C ASP A 123 -6.06 8.33 15.83
N ARG A 124 -5.50 7.41 16.62
CA ARG A 124 -4.06 7.10 16.62
C ARG A 124 -3.56 6.49 15.31
N LEU A 125 -4.42 6.02 14.44
CA LEU A 125 -4.04 5.52 13.11
C LEU A 125 -3.51 6.64 12.20
N MET A 126 -3.90 7.89 12.45
CA MET A 126 -3.44 9.07 11.71
C MET A 126 -3.57 8.93 10.21
N HIS A 127 -4.71 8.39 9.73
CA HIS A 127 -4.99 8.09 8.33
C HIS A 127 -4.03 7.05 7.75
N PRO A 128 -4.28 5.74 8.04
CA PRO A 128 -3.41 4.63 7.64
C PRO A 128 -3.36 4.51 6.11
N ASN A 129 -2.16 4.34 5.57
CA ASN A 129 -1.92 4.17 4.14
C ASN A 129 -1.14 2.86 3.90
N GLY A 130 0.17 2.90 3.66
CA GLY A 130 0.98 1.71 3.38
C GLY A 130 1.00 0.69 4.51
N LEU A 131 0.96 -0.59 4.19
CA LEU A 131 0.86 -1.70 5.13
C LEU A 131 1.95 -2.76 4.89
N THR A 132 2.52 -3.29 5.97
CA THR A 132 3.29 -4.54 5.91
C THR A 132 3.12 -5.34 7.19
N ILE A 133 3.45 -6.64 7.17
CA ILE A 133 3.40 -7.49 8.37
C ILE A 133 4.81 -7.90 8.76
N HIS A 134 5.14 -7.72 10.03
CA HIS A 134 6.40 -8.12 10.59
C HIS A 134 6.24 -8.53 12.06
N ASP A 135 6.82 -9.66 12.45
CA ASP A 135 6.89 -10.18 13.82
C ASP A 135 5.55 -10.12 14.58
N GLY A 136 4.50 -10.71 13.96
CA GLY A 136 3.17 -10.78 14.56
C GLY A 136 2.45 -9.44 14.71
N ALA A 137 2.91 -8.40 14.02
CA ALA A 137 2.29 -7.09 14.01
C ALA A 137 1.99 -6.62 12.59
N LEU A 138 0.95 -5.80 12.45
CA LEU A 138 0.71 -4.96 11.29
C LEU A 138 1.50 -3.66 11.48
N ILE A 139 2.36 -3.35 10.52
CA ILE A 139 3.08 -2.10 10.46
C ILE A 139 2.35 -1.19 9.48
N VAL A 140 2.14 0.04 9.88
CA VAL A 140 1.34 1.03 9.15
C VAL A 140 2.17 2.28 8.89
N ALA A 141 2.24 2.70 7.66
CA ALA A 141 2.69 4.02 7.28
C ALA A 141 1.48 4.96 7.31
N ALA A 142 1.44 5.90 8.24
CA ALA A 142 0.34 6.83 8.38
C ALA A 142 0.56 8.07 7.51
N TRP A 143 -0.52 8.58 6.92
CA TRP A 143 -0.46 9.80 6.11
C TRP A 143 -0.27 11.07 6.93
N GLY A 144 -0.81 11.13 8.14
CA GLY A 144 -0.84 12.30 9.02
C GLY A 144 -2.24 12.87 9.22
N THR A 145 -2.38 13.89 10.09
CA THR A 145 -3.70 14.35 10.52
C THR A 145 -3.74 15.85 10.86
N PRO A 146 -4.89 16.53 10.74
CA PRO A 146 -6.03 16.16 9.91
C PRO A 146 -5.67 16.27 8.42
N ILE A 147 -6.37 15.53 7.55
CA ILE A 147 -6.23 15.66 6.10
C ILE A 147 -7.02 16.89 5.63
N ASN A 148 -6.37 17.81 4.92
CA ASN A 148 -7.00 18.93 4.24
C ASN A 148 -7.52 18.53 2.85
N ALA A 149 -8.29 19.41 2.21
CA ALA A 149 -8.85 19.16 0.87
C ALA A 149 -7.78 18.95 -0.23
N ASP A 150 -6.58 19.47 -0.02
CA ASP A 150 -5.42 19.30 -0.91
C ASP A 150 -4.52 18.13 -0.49
N PHE A 151 -5.01 17.26 0.40
CA PHE A 151 -4.30 16.14 1.02
C PHE A 151 -3.11 16.53 1.91
N SER A 152 -2.79 17.79 2.11
CA SER A 152 -1.81 18.21 3.09
C SER A 152 -2.30 17.93 4.53
N THR A 153 -1.38 17.85 5.48
CA THR A 153 -1.70 17.60 6.90
C THR A 153 -0.99 18.56 7.82
N ALA A 154 -1.61 18.90 8.95
CA ALA A 154 -1.00 19.76 9.96
C ALA A 154 0.04 19.00 10.80
N GLN A 155 -0.19 17.71 11.03
CA GLN A 155 0.72 16.82 11.74
C GLN A 155 1.19 15.74 10.77
N PRO A 156 2.50 15.59 10.57
CA PRO A 156 3.06 14.51 9.76
C PRO A 156 2.66 13.14 10.31
N GLY A 157 2.55 12.18 9.42
CA GLY A 157 2.32 10.80 9.78
C GLY A 157 3.56 10.12 10.34
N SER A 158 3.33 8.98 10.95
CA SER A 158 4.35 8.16 11.62
C SER A 158 4.29 6.72 11.13
N LEU A 159 5.33 5.93 11.40
CA LEU A 159 5.25 4.48 11.35
C LEU A 159 4.64 3.95 12.64
N LEU A 160 3.57 3.18 12.51
CA LEU A 160 2.86 2.58 13.62
C LEU A 160 3.04 1.05 13.61
N ARG A 161 3.08 0.48 14.80
CA ARG A 161 3.04 -0.96 15.04
C ARG A 161 1.73 -1.33 15.73
N ILE A 162 0.96 -2.22 15.15
CA ILE A 162 -0.28 -2.76 15.72
C ILE A 162 -0.08 -4.24 16.01
N ASP A 163 -0.04 -4.61 17.27
CA ASP A 163 0.08 -6.01 17.69
C ASP A 163 -1.19 -6.77 17.29
N LEU A 164 -1.05 -7.84 16.50
CA LEU A 164 -2.19 -8.58 15.96
C LEU A 164 -2.92 -9.45 17.00
N THR A 165 -2.38 -9.57 18.22
CA THR A 165 -3.00 -10.32 19.34
C THR A 165 -3.71 -9.39 20.31
N THR A 166 -3.05 -8.30 20.69
CA THR A 166 -3.55 -7.37 21.73
C THR A 166 -4.23 -6.14 21.15
N TYR A 167 -4.02 -5.87 19.84
CA TYR A 167 -4.49 -4.68 19.11
C TYR A 167 -3.91 -3.35 19.65
N THR A 168 -2.81 -3.45 20.38
CA THR A 168 -2.10 -2.27 20.89
C THR A 168 -1.43 -1.53 19.75
N ILE A 169 -1.68 -0.22 19.67
CA ILE A 169 -1.07 0.68 18.69
C ILE A 169 0.06 1.44 19.37
N THR A 170 1.26 1.38 18.80
CA THR A 170 2.46 2.12 19.26
C THR A 170 3.19 2.71 18.07
N GLU A 171 3.90 3.82 18.26
CA GLU A 171 4.84 4.31 17.27
C GLU A 171 6.11 3.44 17.25
N ILE A 172 6.75 3.35 16.09
CA ILE A 172 8.04 2.67 15.92
C ILE A 172 9.15 3.70 16.21
N ASP A 173 10.15 3.32 16.99
CA ASP A 173 11.30 4.16 17.29
C ASP A 173 11.96 4.68 16.00
N GLY A 174 12.15 5.99 15.90
CA GLY A 174 12.63 6.65 14.68
C GLY A 174 11.59 6.74 13.56
N GLY A 175 10.36 6.28 13.78
CA GLY A 175 9.26 6.37 12.84
C GLY A 175 8.28 7.51 13.09
N GLU A 176 8.55 8.39 14.06
CA GLU A 176 7.65 9.48 14.47
C GLU A 176 7.76 10.67 13.50
N SER A 177 6.63 11.29 13.17
CA SER A 177 6.58 12.56 12.41
C SER A 177 7.45 12.58 11.16
N LEU A 178 7.28 11.60 10.27
CA LEU A 178 8.10 11.42 9.06
C LEU A 178 7.61 12.25 7.87
N GLY A 179 6.29 12.35 7.66
CA GLY A 179 5.72 13.01 6.48
C GLY A 179 4.34 12.52 6.12
N ASN A 180 3.96 12.64 4.86
CA ASN A 180 2.74 12.08 4.29
C ASN A 180 3.06 10.71 3.67
N LEU A 181 3.10 9.68 4.54
CA LEU A 181 3.62 8.37 4.16
C LEU A 181 2.62 7.64 3.28
N ASP A 182 3.13 7.03 2.20
CA ASP A 182 2.34 6.24 1.26
C ASP A 182 2.78 4.79 1.27
N GLY A 183 3.79 4.40 0.51
CA GLY A 183 4.24 3.02 0.43
C GLY A 183 5.14 2.58 1.59
N LEU A 184 5.09 1.30 1.91
CA LEU A 184 5.84 0.69 3.01
C LEU A 184 6.31 -0.71 2.65
N VAL A 185 7.61 -0.96 2.74
CA VAL A 185 8.17 -2.30 2.63
C VAL A 185 9.12 -2.63 3.78
N ARG A 186 9.10 -3.89 4.23
CA ARG A 186 10.13 -4.44 5.12
C ARG A 186 11.39 -4.78 4.32
N VAL A 187 12.54 -4.36 4.79
CA VAL A 187 13.87 -4.72 4.29
C VAL A 187 14.67 -5.43 5.40
N ASP A 188 15.83 -5.99 5.07
CA ASP A 188 16.61 -6.84 6.01
C ASP A 188 16.83 -6.21 7.39
N SER A 189 16.99 -4.88 7.47
CA SER A 189 17.28 -4.17 8.72
C SER A 189 16.44 -2.90 8.88
N GLY A 190 15.11 -3.04 8.84
CA GLY A 190 14.18 -1.92 9.05
C GLY A 190 13.10 -1.84 7.98
N TYR A 191 12.60 -0.66 7.75
CA TYR A 191 11.52 -0.35 6.82
C TYR A 191 11.98 0.69 5.81
N VAL A 192 11.51 0.59 4.58
CA VAL A 192 11.59 1.68 3.61
C VAL A 192 10.20 2.23 3.39
N VAL A 193 10.08 3.55 3.44
CA VAL A 193 8.82 4.27 3.27
C VAL A 193 8.96 5.36 2.22
N SER A 194 7.91 5.58 1.45
CA SER A 194 7.77 6.75 0.59
C SER A 194 6.95 7.84 1.29
N ASP A 195 7.36 9.09 1.12
CA ASP A 195 6.56 10.27 1.44
C ASP A 195 6.08 10.87 0.12
N TRP A 196 4.77 10.78 -0.11
CA TRP A 196 4.16 11.17 -1.38
C TRP A 196 4.28 12.67 -1.66
N MET A 197 4.05 13.51 -0.61
CA MET A 197 4.05 14.98 -0.76
C MET A 197 5.45 15.55 -0.96
N SER A 198 6.43 15.05 -0.22
CA SER A 198 7.82 15.53 -0.34
C SER A 198 8.61 14.84 -1.44
N GLY A 199 8.16 13.70 -1.94
CA GLY A 199 8.94 12.89 -2.89
C GLY A 199 10.18 12.24 -2.26
N THR A 200 10.17 12.00 -0.96
CA THR A 200 11.29 11.42 -0.21
C THR A 200 11.11 9.92 -0.02
N LEU A 201 12.15 9.16 -0.34
CA LEU A 201 12.28 7.75 0.03
C LEU A 201 13.20 7.64 1.24
N MET A 202 12.72 7.06 2.34
CA MET A 202 13.43 6.98 3.60
C MET A 202 13.56 5.54 4.09
N ARG A 203 14.64 5.26 4.81
CA ARG A 203 14.83 4.03 5.58
C ARG A 203 14.78 4.34 7.08
N ILE A 204 13.99 3.55 7.81
CA ILE A 204 13.93 3.53 9.27
C ILE A 204 14.52 2.19 9.70
N GLY A 205 15.72 2.22 10.25
CA GLY A 205 16.41 1.01 10.73
C GLY A 205 15.78 0.44 11.99
N ASP A 206 16.04 -0.83 12.29
CA ASP A 206 15.51 -1.51 13.48
C ASP A 206 15.94 -0.84 14.82
N GLU A 207 17.03 -0.05 14.81
CA GLU A 207 17.50 0.76 15.95
C GLU A 207 16.97 2.21 15.92
N GLY A 208 15.93 2.50 15.12
CA GLY A 208 15.34 3.84 15.00
C GLY A 208 16.16 4.84 14.18
N ARG A 209 17.21 4.40 13.47
CA ARG A 209 18.03 5.29 12.64
C ARG A 209 17.28 5.67 11.36
N ARG A 210 17.11 6.96 11.13
CA ARG A 210 16.54 7.51 9.89
C ARG A 210 17.63 7.78 8.85
N THR A 211 17.36 7.38 7.61
CA THR A 211 18.26 7.65 6.48
C THR A 211 17.44 8.00 5.25
N VAL A 212 17.66 9.17 4.67
CA VAL A 212 17.11 9.52 3.35
C VAL A 212 17.88 8.76 2.29
N LEU A 213 17.19 7.93 1.51
CA LEU A 213 17.77 7.13 0.44
C LEU A 213 17.78 7.92 -0.88
N ALA A 214 16.71 8.65 -1.14
CA ALA A 214 16.57 9.48 -2.33
C ALA A 214 15.49 10.55 -2.12
N HIS A 215 15.52 11.56 -3.00
CA HIS A 215 14.53 12.63 -3.03
C HIS A 215 14.25 12.99 -4.49
N TRP A 216 12.97 13.05 -4.84
CA TRP A 216 12.45 13.41 -6.16
C TRP A 216 11.31 14.43 -6.01
N THR A 217 10.55 14.63 -7.06
CA THR A 217 9.31 15.41 -7.01
C THR A 217 8.23 14.63 -6.27
N MET A 218 7.17 15.31 -5.84
CA MET A 218 5.98 14.68 -5.22
C MET A 218 5.40 13.57 -6.11
N GLY A 219 4.68 12.63 -5.49
CA GLY A 219 3.99 11.56 -6.20
C GLY A 219 4.64 10.18 -6.05
N LEU A 220 5.49 9.96 -5.04
CA LEU A 220 5.97 8.62 -4.69
C LEU A 220 4.86 7.85 -4.00
N ALA A 221 4.18 6.99 -4.77
CA ALA A 221 3.07 6.19 -4.27
C ALA A 221 3.53 4.89 -3.59
N ASP A 222 2.61 3.95 -3.43
CA ASP A 222 2.85 2.65 -2.81
C ASP A 222 4.00 1.91 -3.50
N ILE A 223 4.95 1.47 -2.71
CA ILE A 223 6.17 0.81 -3.17
C ILE A 223 6.09 -0.70 -2.98
N GLY A 224 6.55 -1.43 -3.98
CA GLY A 224 6.73 -2.87 -3.87
C GLY A 224 8.21 -3.25 -3.92
N GLY A 225 8.55 -4.46 -3.51
CA GLY A 225 9.94 -4.88 -3.56
C GLY A 225 10.15 -6.38 -3.42
N ALA A 226 11.36 -6.81 -3.80
CA ALA A 226 11.88 -8.14 -3.51
C ALA A 226 13.40 -8.05 -3.28
N GLY A 227 13.85 -8.48 -2.12
CA GLY A 227 15.25 -8.38 -1.71
C GLY A 227 15.71 -6.93 -1.64
N SER A 228 16.80 -6.60 -2.32
CA SER A 228 17.38 -5.24 -2.36
C SER A 228 16.84 -4.34 -3.48
N THR A 229 15.85 -4.78 -4.24
CA THR A 229 15.26 -4.00 -5.33
C THR A 229 13.84 -3.58 -4.97
N LEU A 230 13.60 -2.28 -4.98
CA LEU A 230 12.28 -1.69 -4.85
C LEU A 230 11.74 -1.31 -6.24
N VAL A 231 10.44 -1.43 -6.40
CA VAL A 231 9.67 -0.88 -7.51
C VAL A 231 8.90 0.32 -6.98
N VAL A 232 9.23 1.49 -7.48
CA VAL A 232 8.74 2.78 -6.99
C VAL A 232 7.90 3.45 -8.08
N PRO A 233 6.59 3.64 -7.87
CA PRO A 233 5.75 4.40 -8.78
C PRO A 233 5.96 5.90 -8.61
N PHE A 234 6.04 6.61 -9.73
CA PHE A 234 6.08 8.06 -9.84
C PHE A 234 4.76 8.50 -10.48
N THR A 235 3.74 8.70 -9.66
CA THR A 235 2.35 8.89 -10.14
C THR A 235 2.18 10.13 -11.00
N MET A 236 2.90 11.21 -10.69
CA MET A 236 2.84 12.46 -11.44
C MET A 236 3.52 12.37 -12.81
N ASP A 237 4.49 11.45 -12.96
CA ASP A 237 5.24 11.24 -14.19
C ASP A 237 4.64 10.09 -15.04
N GLY A 238 3.77 9.25 -14.45
CA GLY A 238 3.27 8.03 -15.08
C GLY A 238 4.36 6.97 -15.28
N GLU A 239 5.37 6.95 -14.43
CA GLU A 239 6.54 6.08 -14.52
C GLU A 239 6.66 5.13 -13.33
N ILE A 240 7.36 4.03 -13.58
CA ILE A 240 7.79 3.09 -12.53
C ILE A 240 9.31 2.94 -12.67
N ARG A 241 10.01 3.04 -11.55
CA ARG A 241 11.47 2.88 -11.49
C ARG A 241 11.87 1.76 -10.54
N ALA A 242 12.86 0.96 -10.96
CA ALA A 242 13.55 0.04 -10.06
C ALA A 242 14.65 0.80 -9.31
N VAL A 243 14.61 0.75 -7.98
CA VAL A 243 15.57 1.42 -7.10
C VAL A 243 16.27 0.37 -6.26
N SER A 244 17.60 0.33 -6.31
CA SER A 244 18.37 -0.56 -5.43
C SER A 244 18.55 0.11 -4.06
N VAL A 245 18.15 -0.60 -3.01
CA VAL A 245 18.44 -0.22 -1.63
C VAL A 245 19.54 -1.13 -1.12
N ALA A 246 20.68 -0.54 -0.81
CA ALA A 246 21.78 -1.29 -0.21
C ALA A 246 21.35 -1.84 1.16
N PRO A 247 21.85 -3.03 1.55
CA PRO A 247 21.57 -3.64 2.84
C PRO A 247 22.00 -2.78 4.04
#